data_2872bc09f5ccd0c387ef05c49da115fa
#
_entry.id   2872bc09f5ccd0c387ef05c49da115fa
#
_cell.length_a   1.000
_cell.length_b   1.000
_cell.length_c   1.000
_cell.angle_alpha   90.00
_cell.angle_beta   90.00
_cell.angle_gamma   90.00
#
_symmetry.space_group_name_H-M   'P 1'
#
loop_
_entity.id
_entity.type
_entity.pdbx_description
1 polymer ?
#
loop_
_entity_poly.entity_id
_entity_poly.type
_entity_poly.pdbx_seq_one_letter_code
_entity_poly.pdbx_strand_id
1 'polypeptide(L)'
;MGFKCGIVGLPNVGKSTLFNALTKAGIEAANFPFCTIEPNTGIVPVPDLRLDALAKIVNPQKILPTTMEFVDIAGLVAGASKGEGLGNKFLANIRETDAIGHVVRCFENDNIVHVAGKVSPIEDIEVINLELALADLDSCERAIQRNAKKAKGGDKDAKFEITVLEKLLPTLTEGGMARTVELAKEELAAIGYLNFLTLKPTMYIANVNEDGFEDNPYLDAVREFAANENNVVVAVCAAIESELSELDDEDREEFLADMGIEEPGLNRVIRSGYDLLALQTYFTAGVKEVRAWTIPIGATAPQSAGKIHTDFEKGFIRAEVVGYNDFIEFSGESGAKDAGKWRLEGKDYIVKDGDVIHFRFNV
;
A
#
# COMPACT_ATOMS: atom_id res chain seq x y z
N MET A 1 -8.72 7.40 8.24
CA MET A 1 -7.27 7.32 8.08
C MET A 1 -7.01 6.54 6.81
N GLY A 2 -6.19 7.09 5.90
CA GLY A 2 -5.73 6.40 4.69
C GLY A 2 -4.74 5.30 5.03
N PHE A 3 -4.45 4.42 4.07
CA PHE A 3 -3.40 3.40 4.20
C PHE A 3 -2.06 4.01 3.83
N LYS A 4 -1.03 3.71 4.63
CA LYS A 4 0.31 4.30 4.48
C LYS A 4 1.29 3.28 3.90
N CYS A 5 1.95 3.63 2.78
CA CYS A 5 3.06 2.88 2.22
C CYS A 5 4.37 3.65 2.45
N GLY A 6 5.31 3.06 3.17
CA GLY A 6 6.63 3.64 3.40
C GLY A 6 7.56 3.38 2.23
N ILE A 7 8.09 4.43 1.61
CA ILE A 7 9.08 4.32 0.54
C ILE A 7 10.47 4.25 1.17
N VAL A 8 11.13 3.13 1.01
CA VAL A 8 12.49 2.87 1.51
C VAL A 8 13.46 2.61 0.36
N GLY A 9 14.74 2.76 0.60
CA GLY A 9 15.79 2.45 -0.38
C GLY A 9 17.12 3.06 0.05
N LEU A 10 18.21 2.51 -0.46
CA LEU A 10 19.55 3.06 -0.24
C LEU A 10 19.69 4.46 -0.87
N PRO A 11 20.70 5.25 -0.50
CA PRO A 11 20.97 6.51 -1.15
C PRO A 11 21.23 6.34 -2.66
N ASN A 12 20.79 7.32 -3.46
CA ASN A 12 21.01 7.39 -4.91
C ASN A 12 20.37 6.27 -5.77
N VAL A 13 19.33 5.62 -5.27
CA VAL A 13 18.53 4.63 -6.02
C VAL A 13 17.37 5.26 -6.81
N GLY A 14 17.18 6.60 -6.71
CA GLY A 14 16.06 7.31 -7.34
C GLY A 14 14.84 7.50 -6.42
N LYS A 15 14.94 7.15 -5.14
CA LYS A 15 13.85 7.24 -4.17
C LYS A 15 13.22 8.63 -4.09
N SER A 16 14.01 9.68 -3.92
CA SER A 16 13.51 11.06 -3.80
C SER A 16 12.90 11.56 -5.12
N THR A 17 13.44 11.17 -6.26
CA THR A 17 12.89 11.50 -7.58
C THR A 17 11.51 10.89 -7.74
N LEU A 18 11.36 9.60 -7.42
CA LEU A 18 10.09 8.88 -7.44
C LEU A 18 9.07 9.49 -6.47
N PHE A 19 9.51 9.78 -5.24
CA PHE A 19 8.63 10.37 -4.22
C PHE A 19 8.15 11.78 -4.63
N ASN A 20 9.03 12.59 -5.20
CA ASN A 20 8.65 13.92 -5.70
C ASN A 20 7.65 13.83 -6.85
N ALA A 21 7.83 12.89 -7.78
CA ALA A 21 6.86 12.65 -8.85
C ALA A 21 5.50 12.20 -8.29
N LEU A 22 5.48 11.29 -7.32
CA LEU A 22 4.26 10.87 -6.61
C LEU A 22 3.56 12.05 -5.91
N THR A 23 4.33 12.92 -5.22
CA THR A 23 3.76 14.05 -4.49
C THR A 23 3.25 15.16 -5.39
N LYS A 24 3.87 15.40 -6.55
CA LYS A 24 3.37 16.35 -7.54
C LYS A 24 2.05 15.90 -8.13
N ALA A 25 1.93 14.63 -8.51
CA ALA A 25 0.68 14.03 -8.94
C ALA A 25 -0.42 14.13 -7.84
N GLY A 26 -0.01 14.23 -6.57
CA GLY A 26 -0.90 14.36 -5.41
C GLY A 26 -1.25 15.80 -4.98
N ILE A 27 -0.61 16.84 -5.53
CA ILE A 27 -0.90 18.25 -5.12
C ILE A 27 -2.35 18.64 -5.41
N GLU A 28 -2.96 18.11 -6.45
CA GLU A 28 -4.41 18.24 -6.69
C GLU A 28 -5.25 17.54 -5.61
N ALA A 29 -4.69 16.50 -4.96
CA ALA A 29 -5.32 15.78 -3.87
C ALA A 29 -5.34 16.55 -2.54
N ALA A 30 -4.56 17.61 -2.37
CA ALA A 30 -4.56 18.47 -1.17
C ALA A 30 -5.92 19.15 -0.92
N ASN A 31 -6.82 19.15 -1.90
CA ASN A 31 -8.19 19.65 -1.79
C ASN A 31 -9.19 18.60 -1.24
N PHE A 32 -8.73 17.38 -0.92
CA PHE A 32 -9.63 16.37 -0.35
C PHE A 32 -9.92 16.67 1.14
N PRO A 33 -11.18 16.59 1.56
CA PRO A 33 -11.55 16.79 2.95
C PRO A 33 -10.93 15.72 3.84
N PHE A 34 -10.39 16.15 4.99
CA PHE A 34 -9.78 15.32 6.05
C PHE A 34 -8.33 14.84 5.82
N CYS A 35 -7.60 15.38 4.84
CA CYS A 35 -6.17 15.09 4.69
C CYS A 35 -5.34 16.08 5.52
N THR A 36 -4.56 15.59 6.46
CA THR A 36 -3.53 16.39 7.17
C THR A 36 -2.20 16.18 6.43
N ILE A 37 -1.58 17.23 5.95
CA ILE A 37 -0.28 17.17 5.29
C ILE A 37 0.80 17.08 6.37
N GLU A 38 1.40 15.90 6.52
CA GLU A 38 2.60 15.72 7.35
C GLU A 38 3.86 15.90 6.51
N PRO A 39 4.97 16.39 7.09
CA PRO A 39 6.25 16.44 6.36
C PRO A 39 6.64 15.06 5.82
N ASN A 40 7.12 15.00 4.59
CA ASN A 40 7.51 13.77 3.89
C ASN A 40 6.36 12.78 3.64
N THR A 41 5.13 13.23 3.61
CA THR A 41 3.95 12.42 3.24
C THR A 41 3.34 12.97 1.96
N GLY A 42 3.15 12.10 0.97
CA GLY A 42 2.44 12.35 -0.27
C GLY A 42 1.10 11.65 -0.28
N ILE A 43 0.02 12.39 -0.52
CA ILE A 43 -1.33 11.81 -0.68
C ILE A 43 -1.63 11.79 -2.17
N VAL A 44 -1.90 10.59 -2.70
CA VAL A 44 -2.13 10.41 -4.13
C VAL A 44 -3.49 9.75 -4.38
N PRO A 45 -4.22 10.17 -5.42
CA PRO A 45 -5.45 9.48 -5.81
C PRO A 45 -5.11 8.08 -6.34
N VAL A 46 -5.96 7.11 -6.01
CA VAL A 46 -5.88 5.77 -6.61
C VAL A 46 -6.56 5.83 -7.97
N PRO A 47 -5.85 5.53 -9.08
CA PRO A 47 -6.42 5.57 -10.41
C PRO A 47 -7.53 4.52 -10.57
N ASP A 48 -8.74 4.96 -10.88
CA ASP A 48 -9.89 4.07 -11.10
C ASP A 48 -10.85 4.65 -12.16
N LEU A 49 -10.78 4.12 -13.38
CA LEU A 49 -11.60 4.55 -14.50
C LEU A 49 -13.11 4.33 -14.26
N ARG A 50 -13.47 3.47 -13.32
CA ARG A 50 -14.87 3.21 -12.97
C ARG A 50 -15.54 4.43 -12.37
N LEU A 51 -14.79 5.26 -11.66
CA LEU A 51 -15.29 6.48 -11.04
C LEU A 51 -15.79 7.48 -12.08
N ASP A 52 -15.03 7.68 -13.16
CA ASP A 52 -15.39 8.55 -14.28
C ASP A 52 -16.60 8.02 -15.06
N ALA A 53 -16.66 6.70 -15.27
CA ALA A 53 -17.79 6.07 -15.93
C ALA A 53 -19.10 6.25 -15.14
N LEU A 54 -19.05 6.08 -13.81
CA LEU A 54 -20.18 6.35 -12.92
C LEU A 54 -20.58 7.84 -12.97
N ALA A 55 -19.60 8.73 -12.95
CA ALA A 55 -19.83 10.17 -13.00
C ALA A 55 -20.54 10.62 -14.30
N LYS A 56 -20.21 10.02 -15.44
CA LYS A 56 -20.89 10.29 -16.73
C LYS A 56 -22.39 9.95 -16.70
N ILE A 57 -22.80 8.94 -15.94
CA ILE A 57 -24.20 8.55 -15.79
C ILE A 57 -24.93 9.45 -14.80
N VAL A 58 -24.32 9.69 -13.64
CA VAL A 58 -24.96 10.40 -12.51
C VAL A 58 -24.90 11.91 -12.67
N ASN A 59 -23.90 12.43 -13.40
CA ASN A 59 -23.59 13.85 -13.57
C ASN A 59 -23.51 14.60 -12.22
N PRO A 60 -22.58 14.21 -11.32
CA PRO A 60 -22.52 14.73 -9.97
C PRO A 60 -21.89 16.13 -9.91
N GLN A 61 -22.09 16.82 -8.80
CA GLN A 61 -21.42 18.10 -8.54
C GLN A 61 -19.92 17.91 -8.19
N LYS A 62 -19.55 16.74 -7.65
CA LYS A 62 -18.17 16.40 -7.25
C LYS A 62 -17.86 14.95 -7.55
N ILE A 63 -16.61 14.70 -7.95
CA ILE A 63 -16.03 13.36 -8.11
C ILE A 63 -14.90 13.24 -7.09
N LEU A 64 -14.94 12.22 -6.23
CA LEU A 64 -13.99 12.04 -5.15
C LEU A 64 -13.35 10.64 -5.25
N PRO A 65 -12.11 10.53 -5.75
CA PRO A 65 -11.38 9.28 -5.76
C PRO A 65 -11.00 8.86 -4.34
N THR A 66 -10.65 7.61 -4.15
CA THR A 66 -9.93 7.18 -2.95
C THR A 66 -8.47 7.60 -3.03
N THR A 67 -7.81 7.68 -1.89
CA THR A 67 -6.42 8.11 -1.81
C THR A 67 -5.57 7.11 -1.03
N MET A 68 -4.29 7.07 -1.37
CA MET A 68 -3.25 6.34 -0.67
C MET A 68 -2.18 7.32 -0.19
N GLU A 69 -1.62 7.07 0.99
CA GLU A 69 -0.54 7.87 1.55
C GLU A 69 0.80 7.17 1.30
N PHE A 70 1.75 7.89 0.70
CA PHE A 70 3.14 7.47 0.61
C PHE A 70 3.99 8.31 1.57
N VAL A 71 4.86 7.65 2.32
CA VAL A 71 5.75 8.30 3.28
C VAL A 71 7.19 8.14 2.81
N ASP A 72 7.88 9.25 2.53
CA ASP A 72 9.32 9.22 2.24
C ASP A 72 10.09 8.94 3.53
N ILE A 73 10.67 7.76 3.61
CA ILE A 73 11.48 7.37 4.74
C ILE A 73 12.95 7.61 4.37
N ALA A 74 13.60 8.52 5.08
CA ALA A 74 14.98 8.91 4.83
C ALA A 74 15.90 7.67 4.73
N GLY A 75 16.80 7.68 3.74
CA GLY A 75 17.59 6.51 3.36
C GLY A 75 18.33 5.85 4.52
N LEU A 76 18.28 4.53 4.53
CA LEU A 76 19.05 3.69 5.45
C LEU A 76 20.49 3.61 4.97
N VAL A 77 21.43 3.65 5.92
CA VAL A 77 22.82 3.21 5.75
C VAL A 77 23.04 1.98 6.63
N ALA A 78 23.89 1.07 6.20
CA ALA A 78 24.25 -0.12 6.97
C ALA A 78 24.66 0.25 8.41
N GLY A 79 24.19 -0.51 9.40
CA GLY A 79 24.44 -0.26 10.82
C GLY A 79 23.40 0.61 11.53
N ALA A 80 22.29 0.92 10.87
CA ALA A 80 21.22 1.76 11.45
C ALA A 80 20.56 1.15 12.68
N SER A 81 20.47 -0.18 12.76
CA SER A 81 19.90 -0.90 13.90
C SER A 81 20.79 -0.84 15.16
N LYS A 82 22.09 -0.58 15.00
CA LYS A 82 23.07 -0.47 16.10
C LYS A 82 23.43 0.98 16.44
N GLY A 83 22.97 1.97 15.63
CA GLY A 83 23.33 3.38 15.75
C GLY A 83 22.39 4.17 16.64
N GLU A 84 22.93 5.13 17.42
CA GLU A 84 22.14 6.16 18.06
C GLU A 84 21.71 7.21 17.02
N GLY A 85 20.43 7.56 16.96
CA GLY A 85 19.94 8.72 16.23
C GLY A 85 19.15 8.41 14.94
N LEU A 86 19.72 8.62 13.74
CA LEU A 86 18.98 8.57 12.45
C LEU A 86 18.40 7.18 12.13
N GLY A 87 19.11 6.10 12.45
CA GLY A 87 18.62 4.74 12.20
C GLY A 87 17.36 4.40 13.02
N ASN A 88 17.30 4.82 14.28
CA ASN A 88 16.12 4.59 15.11
C ASN A 88 14.89 5.37 14.60
N LYS A 89 15.08 6.58 14.07
CA LYS A 89 13.99 7.35 13.42
C LYS A 89 13.50 6.66 12.16
N PHE A 90 14.41 6.16 11.32
CA PHE A 90 14.07 5.38 10.13
C PHE A 90 13.17 4.19 10.48
N LEU A 91 13.60 3.35 11.42
CA LEU A 91 12.83 2.18 11.85
C LEU A 91 11.49 2.56 12.49
N ALA A 92 11.44 3.66 13.26
CA ALA A 92 10.19 4.18 13.84
C ALA A 92 9.20 4.62 12.73
N ASN A 93 9.67 5.33 11.71
CA ASN A 93 8.83 5.77 10.60
C ASN A 93 8.26 4.58 9.82
N ILE A 94 9.07 3.52 9.57
CA ILE A 94 8.54 2.29 8.93
C ILE A 94 7.48 1.63 9.82
N ARG A 95 7.64 1.63 11.16
CA ARG A 95 6.63 1.04 12.06
C ARG A 95 5.25 1.67 11.91
N GLU A 96 5.18 2.94 11.57
CA GLU A 96 3.93 3.70 11.39
C GLU A 96 3.26 3.47 10.03
N THR A 97 3.91 2.76 9.10
CA THR A 97 3.33 2.43 7.79
C THR A 97 2.66 1.06 7.78
N ASP A 98 1.75 0.83 6.83
CA ASP A 98 1.03 -0.45 6.66
C ASP A 98 1.76 -1.40 5.71
N ALA A 99 2.52 -0.86 4.75
CA ALA A 99 3.30 -1.60 3.77
C ALA A 99 4.63 -0.89 3.48
N ILE A 100 5.55 -1.60 2.81
CA ILE A 100 6.85 -1.10 2.39
C ILE A 100 6.94 -1.14 0.86
N GLY A 101 7.26 0.02 0.25
CA GLY A 101 7.69 0.14 -1.14
C GLY A 101 9.22 0.29 -1.18
N HIS A 102 9.92 -0.78 -1.52
CA HIS A 102 11.38 -0.80 -1.53
C HIS A 102 11.91 -0.44 -2.91
N VAL A 103 12.44 0.78 -3.05
CA VAL A 103 13.05 1.28 -4.29
C VAL A 103 14.44 0.71 -4.46
N VAL A 104 14.66 0.05 -5.59
CA VAL A 104 15.91 -0.65 -5.92
C VAL A 104 16.43 -0.14 -7.25
N ARG A 105 17.72 0.17 -7.31
CA ARG A 105 18.38 0.65 -8.54
C ARG A 105 18.69 -0.51 -9.47
N CYS A 106 18.08 -0.49 -10.66
CA CYS A 106 18.27 -1.50 -11.71
C CYS A 106 18.84 -0.88 -13.01
N PHE A 107 19.75 0.08 -12.88
CA PHE A 107 20.39 0.75 -14.01
C PHE A 107 21.81 1.19 -13.67
N GLU A 108 22.67 1.32 -14.68
CA GLU A 108 23.98 1.91 -14.55
C GLU A 108 23.96 3.37 -15.02
N ASN A 109 24.66 4.24 -14.29
CA ASN A 109 24.86 5.65 -14.68
C ASN A 109 26.13 6.15 -13.98
N ASP A 110 27.15 6.47 -14.76
CA ASP A 110 28.48 6.92 -14.28
C ASP A 110 28.41 8.24 -13.51
N ASN A 111 27.38 9.06 -13.78
CA ASN A 111 27.18 10.34 -13.09
C ASN A 111 26.51 10.21 -11.72
N ILE A 112 26.00 9.04 -11.39
CA ILE A 112 25.29 8.77 -10.12
C ILE A 112 26.10 7.76 -9.33
N VAL A 113 26.79 8.23 -8.29
CA VAL A 113 27.61 7.36 -7.42
C VAL A 113 26.71 6.38 -6.66
N HIS A 114 27.04 5.08 -6.74
CA HIS A 114 26.43 4.05 -5.89
C HIS A 114 27.16 3.96 -4.55
N VAL A 115 26.43 3.77 -3.45
CA VAL A 115 27.02 3.72 -2.09
C VAL A 115 28.07 2.61 -1.94
N ALA A 116 27.85 1.46 -2.57
CA ALA A 116 28.77 0.31 -2.58
C ALA A 116 29.81 0.37 -3.72
N GLY A 117 29.82 1.44 -4.54
CA GLY A 117 30.71 1.58 -5.70
C GLY A 117 30.36 0.74 -6.92
N LYS A 118 29.36 -0.12 -6.84
CA LYS A 118 28.79 -0.94 -7.93
C LYS A 118 27.29 -1.07 -7.75
N VAL A 119 26.57 -1.22 -8.86
CA VAL A 119 25.13 -1.52 -8.82
C VAL A 119 24.95 -3.02 -8.54
N SER A 120 24.27 -3.35 -7.46
CA SER A 120 23.94 -4.73 -7.08
C SER A 120 22.58 -4.76 -6.38
N PRO A 121 21.47 -4.86 -7.14
CA PRO A 121 20.12 -4.75 -6.60
C PRO A 121 19.84 -5.71 -5.45
N ILE A 122 20.34 -6.94 -5.53
CA ILE A 122 20.10 -7.97 -4.51
C ILE A 122 20.85 -7.64 -3.22
N GLU A 123 22.14 -7.22 -3.34
CA GLU A 123 22.92 -6.79 -2.15
C GLU A 123 22.26 -5.58 -1.47
N ASP A 124 21.69 -4.66 -2.26
CA ASP A 124 20.96 -3.48 -1.75
C ASP A 124 19.70 -3.88 -0.97
N ILE A 125 18.94 -4.86 -1.50
CA ILE A 125 17.77 -5.42 -0.83
C ILE A 125 18.18 -6.09 0.48
N GLU A 126 19.21 -6.93 0.44
CA GLU A 126 19.69 -7.68 1.60
C GLU A 126 20.17 -6.77 2.74
N VAL A 127 20.81 -5.63 2.42
CA VAL A 127 21.23 -4.64 3.42
C VAL A 127 20.03 -4.09 4.19
N ILE A 128 18.96 -3.70 3.50
CA ILE A 128 17.75 -3.18 4.15
C ILE A 128 17.04 -4.29 4.93
N ASN A 129 16.86 -5.46 4.32
CA ASN A 129 16.22 -6.60 4.96
C ASN A 129 16.93 -7.01 6.27
N LEU A 130 18.26 -7.04 6.27
CA LEU A 130 19.04 -7.34 7.45
C LEU A 130 18.80 -6.33 8.58
N GLU A 131 18.77 -5.04 8.29
CA GLU A 131 18.51 -4.00 9.30
C GLU A 131 17.09 -4.12 9.90
N LEU A 132 16.09 -4.45 9.07
CA LEU A 132 14.73 -4.71 9.54
C LEU A 132 14.67 -5.96 10.43
N ALA A 133 15.35 -7.04 10.02
CA ALA A 133 15.41 -8.29 10.77
C ALA A 133 16.11 -8.11 12.14
N LEU A 134 17.22 -7.39 12.19
CA LEU A 134 17.94 -7.09 13.44
C LEU A 134 17.09 -6.27 14.41
N ALA A 135 16.32 -5.29 13.91
CA ALA A 135 15.42 -4.49 14.74
C ALA A 135 14.26 -5.32 15.31
N ASP A 136 13.75 -6.26 14.53
CA ASP A 136 12.69 -7.16 14.97
C ASP A 136 13.20 -8.26 15.89
N LEU A 137 14.43 -8.77 15.66
CA LEU A 137 15.10 -9.72 16.55
C LEU A 137 15.22 -9.15 17.98
N ASP A 138 15.71 -7.91 18.12
CA ASP A 138 15.80 -7.23 19.42
C ASP A 138 14.41 -7.07 20.07
N SER A 139 13.40 -6.72 19.28
CA SER A 139 12.01 -6.60 19.75
C SER A 139 11.43 -7.95 20.19
N CYS A 140 11.71 -9.01 19.45
CA CYS A 140 11.30 -10.39 19.72
C CYS A 140 11.91 -10.90 21.02
N GLU A 141 13.24 -10.77 21.19
CA GLU A 141 13.96 -11.20 22.39
C GLU A 141 13.46 -10.46 23.64
N ARG A 142 13.28 -9.15 23.57
CA ARG A 142 12.72 -8.35 24.68
C ARG A 142 11.30 -8.79 25.03
N ALA A 143 10.46 -9.11 24.05
CA ALA A 143 9.11 -9.58 24.29
C ALA A 143 9.09 -10.95 24.97
N ILE A 144 9.95 -11.89 24.57
CA ILE A 144 10.13 -13.19 25.21
C ILE A 144 10.56 -13.00 26.67
N GLN A 145 11.58 -12.19 26.92
CA GLN A 145 12.08 -11.93 28.29
C GLN A 145 11.01 -11.30 29.20
N ARG A 146 10.26 -10.33 28.68
CA ARG A 146 9.16 -9.66 29.40
C ARG A 146 8.07 -10.64 29.80
N ASN A 147 7.68 -11.55 28.88
CA ASN A 147 6.61 -12.49 29.11
C ASN A 147 7.05 -13.73 29.92
N ALA A 148 8.35 -14.02 30.02
CA ALA A 148 8.86 -15.20 30.73
C ALA A 148 8.42 -15.27 32.20
N LYS A 149 8.34 -14.15 32.92
CA LYS A 149 7.86 -14.10 34.31
C LYS A 149 6.39 -14.44 34.43
N LYS A 150 5.56 -13.89 33.55
CA LYS A 150 4.10 -14.14 33.52
C LYS A 150 3.81 -15.59 33.13
N ALA A 151 4.51 -16.12 32.13
CA ALA A 151 4.39 -17.49 31.69
C ALA A 151 4.74 -18.51 32.80
N LYS A 152 5.80 -18.24 33.60
CA LYS A 152 6.14 -19.03 34.80
C LYS A 152 5.04 -18.96 35.86
N GLY A 153 4.33 -17.86 35.97
CA GLY A 153 3.17 -17.70 36.85
C GLY A 153 1.90 -18.39 36.36
N GLY A 154 1.91 -19.05 35.22
CA GLY A 154 0.78 -19.82 34.70
C GLY A 154 -0.09 -19.05 33.68
N ASP A 155 0.26 -17.83 33.31
CA ASP A 155 -0.43 -17.01 32.33
C ASP A 155 -0.40 -17.71 30.95
N LYS A 156 -1.60 -18.04 30.43
CA LYS A 156 -1.74 -18.80 29.18
C LYS A 156 -1.46 -17.94 27.95
N ASP A 157 -1.82 -16.66 27.99
CA ASP A 157 -1.63 -15.74 26.86
C ASP A 157 -0.13 -15.44 26.71
N ALA A 158 0.58 -15.23 27.83
CA ALA A 158 2.03 -15.04 27.81
C ALA A 158 2.79 -16.30 27.30
N LYS A 159 2.30 -17.51 27.62
CA LYS A 159 2.88 -18.75 27.08
C LYS A 159 2.65 -18.86 25.58
N PHE A 160 1.44 -18.56 25.12
CA PHE A 160 1.10 -18.61 23.70
C PHE A 160 1.93 -17.63 22.91
N GLU A 161 2.04 -16.38 23.39
CA GLU A 161 2.86 -15.34 22.75
C GLU A 161 4.32 -15.79 22.63
N ILE A 162 4.93 -16.35 23.69
CA ILE A 162 6.31 -16.87 23.64
C ILE A 162 6.42 -17.96 22.57
N THR A 163 5.49 -18.89 22.50
CA THR A 163 5.50 -19.96 21.48
C THR A 163 5.51 -19.39 20.07
N VAL A 164 4.73 -18.34 19.81
CA VAL A 164 4.70 -17.66 18.51
C VAL A 164 6.01 -16.95 18.21
N LEU A 165 6.55 -16.23 19.19
CA LEU A 165 7.84 -15.54 19.04
C LEU A 165 9.02 -16.50 18.81
N GLU A 166 9.01 -17.66 19.47
CA GLU A 166 10.01 -18.72 19.29
C GLU A 166 9.95 -19.34 17.87
N LYS A 167 8.81 -19.30 17.18
CA LYS A 167 8.72 -19.71 15.77
C LYS A 167 9.42 -18.71 14.83
N LEU A 168 9.38 -17.41 15.16
CA LEU A 168 9.99 -16.34 14.36
C LEU A 168 11.50 -16.21 14.62
N LEU A 169 11.94 -16.53 15.84
CA LEU A 169 13.29 -16.28 16.31
C LEU A 169 14.38 -16.85 15.40
N PRO A 170 14.33 -18.10 14.89
CA PRO A 170 15.35 -18.64 13.98
C PRO A 170 15.48 -17.81 12.70
N THR A 171 14.34 -17.53 12.05
CA THR A 171 14.32 -16.75 10.80
C THR A 171 14.90 -15.35 11.00
N LEU A 172 14.51 -14.66 12.09
CA LEU A 172 15.04 -13.33 12.39
C LEU A 172 16.55 -13.37 12.74
N THR A 173 17.02 -14.43 13.41
CA THR A 173 18.43 -14.62 13.75
C THR A 173 19.30 -14.80 12.50
N GLU A 174 18.76 -15.45 11.47
CA GLU A 174 19.41 -15.63 10.16
C GLU A 174 19.29 -14.40 9.26
N GLY A 175 18.64 -13.32 9.72
CA GLY A 175 18.40 -12.10 8.94
C GLY A 175 17.23 -12.21 7.95
N GLY A 176 16.41 -13.25 8.08
CA GLY A 176 15.25 -13.49 7.25
C GLY A 176 14.01 -12.67 7.65
N MET A 177 13.00 -12.68 6.78
CA MET A 177 11.77 -11.92 6.95
C MET A 177 10.71 -12.75 7.69
N ALA A 178 10.14 -12.23 8.78
CA ALA A 178 9.08 -12.92 9.55
C ALA A 178 7.85 -13.26 8.69
N ARG A 179 7.56 -12.51 7.63
CA ARG A 179 6.46 -12.77 6.68
C ARG A 179 6.61 -14.09 5.91
N THR A 180 7.82 -14.68 5.86
CA THR A 180 8.05 -15.99 5.22
C THR A 180 7.71 -17.15 6.15
N VAL A 181 7.46 -16.90 7.43
CA VAL A 181 7.05 -17.90 8.41
C VAL A 181 5.54 -18.02 8.41
N GLU A 182 5.02 -19.22 8.22
CA GLU A 182 3.57 -19.45 8.26
C GLU A 182 3.04 -19.32 9.68
N LEU A 183 2.14 -18.35 9.89
CA LEU A 183 1.47 -18.08 11.16
C LEU A 183 -0.04 -18.11 10.99
N ALA A 184 -0.72 -18.72 11.94
CA ALA A 184 -2.18 -18.67 12.01
C ALA A 184 -2.68 -17.26 12.37
N LYS A 185 -3.93 -16.96 12.06
CA LYS A 185 -4.56 -15.66 12.32
C LYS A 185 -4.50 -15.26 13.80
N GLU A 186 -4.70 -16.23 14.69
CA GLU A 186 -4.63 -16.04 16.14
C GLU A 186 -3.21 -15.75 16.61
N GLU A 187 -2.20 -16.37 15.96
CA GLU A 187 -0.79 -16.13 16.23
C GLU A 187 -0.38 -14.71 15.83
N LEU A 188 -0.80 -14.27 14.63
CA LEU A 188 -0.59 -12.90 14.19
C LEU A 188 -1.26 -11.88 15.11
N ALA A 189 -2.48 -12.17 15.59
CA ALA A 189 -3.18 -11.30 16.52
C ALA A 189 -2.46 -11.19 17.88
N ALA A 190 -1.85 -12.27 18.38
CA ALA A 190 -1.15 -12.29 19.65
C ALA A 190 0.10 -11.39 19.67
N ILE A 191 0.78 -11.25 18.53
CA ILE A 191 2.02 -10.45 18.41
C ILE A 191 1.82 -9.12 17.68
N GLY A 192 0.60 -8.81 17.24
CA GLY A 192 0.29 -7.64 16.40
C GLY A 192 0.72 -6.31 17.03
N TYR A 193 0.67 -6.19 18.36
CA TYR A 193 1.09 -4.98 19.09
C TYR A 193 2.60 -4.69 18.98
N LEU A 194 3.43 -5.67 18.57
CA LEU A 194 4.88 -5.49 18.38
C LEU A 194 5.19 -4.75 17.09
N ASN A 195 4.25 -4.69 16.14
CA ASN A 195 4.42 -4.03 14.85
C ASN A 195 5.74 -4.41 14.17
N PHE A 196 6.00 -5.71 14.03
CA PHE A 196 7.21 -6.20 13.37
C PHE A 196 7.34 -5.65 11.95
N LEU A 197 8.51 -5.12 11.64
CA LEU A 197 8.85 -4.54 10.35
C LEU A 197 8.90 -5.61 9.26
N THR A 198 9.44 -6.77 9.60
CA THR A 198 9.61 -7.92 8.71
C THR A 198 8.31 -8.69 8.44
N LEU A 199 7.23 -8.41 9.17
CA LEU A 199 5.88 -8.90 8.87
C LEU A 199 5.12 -8.01 7.87
N LYS A 200 5.58 -6.77 7.64
CA LYS A 200 4.88 -5.86 6.74
C LYS A 200 4.90 -6.38 5.30
N PRO A 201 3.77 -6.29 4.58
CA PRO A 201 3.72 -6.53 3.15
C PRO A 201 4.74 -5.63 2.45
N THR A 202 5.47 -6.19 1.48
CA THR A 202 6.54 -5.47 0.77
C THR A 202 6.40 -5.65 -0.72
N MET A 203 6.56 -4.57 -1.49
CA MET A 203 6.78 -4.60 -2.93
C MET A 203 8.13 -4.00 -3.26
N TYR A 204 8.76 -4.51 -4.33
CA TYR A 204 9.97 -3.94 -4.87
C TYR A 204 9.64 -3.00 -6.02
N ILE A 205 10.13 -1.76 -5.95
CA ILE A 205 10.00 -0.75 -6.99
C ILE A 205 11.35 -0.69 -7.70
N ALA A 206 11.45 -1.43 -8.81
CA ALA A 206 12.68 -1.51 -9.60
C ALA A 206 12.81 -0.25 -10.46
N ASN A 207 13.71 0.64 -10.09
CA ASN A 207 14.00 1.84 -10.86
C ASN A 207 14.97 1.49 -12.00
N VAL A 208 14.49 1.62 -13.25
CA VAL A 208 15.21 1.30 -14.48
C VAL A 208 15.49 2.56 -15.31
N ASN A 209 16.32 2.45 -16.33
CA ASN A 209 16.45 3.49 -17.39
C ASN A 209 15.23 3.42 -18.34
N GLU A 210 15.11 4.39 -19.22
CA GLU A 210 14.05 4.49 -20.23
C GLU A 210 13.92 3.24 -21.11
N ASP A 211 15.06 2.65 -21.47
CA ASP A 211 15.18 1.43 -22.29
C ASP A 211 15.34 0.14 -21.45
N GLY A 212 15.26 0.25 -20.11
CA GLY A 212 15.60 -0.83 -19.17
C GLY A 212 14.41 -1.67 -18.69
N PHE A 213 13.26 -1.61 -19.34
CA PHE A 213 12.09 -2.42 -18.97
C PHE A 213 12.15 -3.86 -19.50
N GLU A 214 12.92 -4.08 -20.57
CA GLU A 214 13.17 -5.36 -21.19
C GLU A 214 14.68 -5.62 -21.22
N ASP A 215 15.09 -6.88 -21.35
CA ASP A 215 16.49 -7.32 -21.45
C ASP A 215 17.42 -6.73 -20.35
N ASN A 216 16.91 -6.58 -19.14
CA ASN A 216 17.62 -5.97 -18.01
C ASN A 216 17.97 -7.02 -16.94
N PRO A 217 19.24 -7.46 -16.87
CA PRO A 217 19.66 -8.49 -15.90
C PRO A 217 19.44 -8.10 -14.44
N TYR A 218 19.51 -6.80 -14.12
CA TYR A 218 19.25 -6.31 -12.77
C TYR A 218 17.78 -6.45 -12.40
N LEU A 219 16.88 -6.09 -13.32
CA LEU A 219 15.44 -6.23 -13.13
C LEU A 219 15.04 -7.70 -13.01
N ASP A 220 15.61 -8.55 -13.85
CA ASP A 220 15.32 -9.98 -13.82
C ASP A 220 15.79 -10.64 -12.52
N ALA A 221 16.95 -10.25 -12.00
CA ALA A 221 17.42 -10.70 -10.69
C ALA A 221 16.47 -10.28 -9.55
N VAL A 222 15.93 -9.04 -9.59
CA VAL A 222 14.96 -8.57 -8.60
C VAL A 222 13.64 -9.34 -8.73
N ARG A 223 13.18 -9.65 -9.94
CA ARG A 223 11.97 -10.46 -10.17
C ARG A 223 12.12 -11.87 -9.61
N GLU A 224 13.27 -12.51 -9.85
CA GLU A 224 13.56 -13.85 -9.33
C GLU A 224 13.63 -13.84 -7.79
N PHE A 225 14.31 -12.87 -7.21
CA PHE A 225 14.39 -12.69 -5.74
C PHE A 225 13.00 -12.51 -5.15
N ALA A 226 12.19 -11.62 -5.70
CA ALA A 226 10.85 -11.32 -5.22
C ALA A 226 9.90 -12.53 -5.34
N ALA A 227 10.02 -13.32 -6.41
CA ALA A 227 9.21 -14.53 -6.62
C ALA A 227 9.43 -15.56 -5.50
N ASN A 228 10.66 -15.70 -4.99
CA ASN A 228 10.99 -16.60 -3.89
C ASN A 228 10.32 -16.19 -2.56
N GLU A 229 9.97 -14.91 -2.42
CA GLU A 229 9.27 -14.35 -1.25
C GLU A 229 7.76 -14.12 -1.49
N ASN A 230 7.23 -14.46 -2.66
CA ASN A 230 5.88 -14.10 -3.11
C ASN A 230 5.60 -12.59 -3.09
N ASN A 231 6.62 -11.76 -3.32
CA ASN A 231 6.52 -10.32 -3.38
C ASN A 231 6.33 -9.83 -4.82
N VAL A 232 5.70 -8.65 -4.97
CA VAL A 232 5.46 -8.01 -6.26
C VAL A 232 6.64 -7.11 -6.64
N VAL A 233 6.98 -7.08 -7.93
CA VAL A 233 7.95 -6.15 -8.53
C VAL A 233 7.23 -5.22 -9.49
N VAL A 234 7.43 -3.92 -9.31
CA VAL A 234 6.94 -2.89 -10.24
C VAL A 234 8.14 -2.18 -10.84
N ALA A 235 8.36 -2.34 -12.14
CA ALA A 235 9.40 -1.61 -12.84
C ALA A 235 8.91 -0.18 -13.16
N VAL A 236 9.72 0.83 -12.84
CA VAL A 236 9.44 2.25 -13.13
C VAL A 236 10.72 2.92 -13.61
N CYS A 237 10.60 3.95 -14.41
CA CYS A 237 11.69 4.87 -14.70
C CYS A 237 11.43 6.20 -13.98
N ALA A 238 12.12 6.43 -12.86
CA ALA A 238 11.88 7.61 -12.04
C ALA A 238 12.16 8.93 -12.80
N ALA A 239 13.00 8.90 -13.83
CA ALA A 239 13.25 10.05 -14.71
C ALA A 239 12.00 10.36 -15.55
N ILE A 240 11.45 9.39 -16.26
CA ILE A 240 10.19 9.53 -17.02
C ILE A 240 9.06 10.02 -16.11
N GLU A 241 8.89 9.41 -14.94
CA GLU A 241 7.83 9.81 -14.00
C GLU A 241 7.98 11.27 -13.54
N SER A 242 9.22 11.72 -13.35
CA SER A 242 9.51 13.10 -13.00
C SER A 242 9.13 14.06 -14.13
N GLU A 243 9.42 13.71 -15.38
CA GLU A 243 9.05 14.49 -16.56
C GLU A 243 7.54 14.54 -16.74
N LEU A 244 6.86 13.39 -16.68
CA LEU A 244 5.39 13.29 -16.77
C LEU A 244 4.68 14.13 -15.70
N SER A 245 5.28 14.29 -14.53
CA SER A 245 4.71 15.09 -13.45
C SER A 245 4.77 16.61 -13.69
N GLU A 246 5.53 17.08 -14.67
CA GLU A 246 5.63 18.49 -15.05
C GLU A 246 4.72 18.86 -16.22
N LEU A 247 4.16 17.85 -16.94
CA LEU A 247 3.34 18.04 -18.13
C LEU A 247 1.86 18.21 -17.75
N ASP A 248 1.14 19.00 -18.56
CA ASP A 248 -0.33 19.00 -18.47
C ASP A 248 -0.93 17.70 -19.06
N ASP A 249 -2.25 17.54 -18.97
CA ASP A 249 -2.88 16.27 -19.33
C ASP A 249 -2.76 15.97 -20.84
N GLU A 250 -2.83 16.98 -21.73
CA GLU A 250 -2.72 16.79 -23.18
C GLU A 250 -1.31 16.39 -23.57
N ASP A 251 -0.30 17.13 -23.08
CA ASP A 251 1.12 16.84 -23.33
C ASP A 251 1.55 15.49 -22.73
N ARG A 252 0.97 15.12 -21.60
CA ARG A 252 1.21 13.83 -20.94
C ARG A 252 0.69 12.65 -21.78
N GLU A 253 -0.50 12.75 -22.34
CA GLU A 253 -1.05 11.71 -23.23
C GLU A 253 -0.22 11.55 -24.50
N GLU A 254 0.23 12.66 -25.10
CA GLU A 254 1.10 12.64 -26.29
C GLU A 254 2.46 12.01 -25.95
N PHE A 255 3.09 12.40 -24.85
CA PHE A 255 4.37 11.84 -24.40
C PHE A 255 4.29 10.31 -24.16
N LEU A 256 3.25 9.84 -23.47
CA LEU A 256 3.03 8.41 -23.24
C LEU A 256 2.83 7.63 -24.54
N ALA A 257 2.08 8.21 -25.49
CA ALA A 257 1.85 7.59 -26.80
C ALA A 257 3.15 7.48 -27.63
N ASP A 258 3.97 8.52 -27.61
CA ASP A 258 5.28 8.55 -28.30
C ASP A 258 6.26 7.53 -27.73
N MET A 259 6.21 7.32 -26.41
CA MET A 259 7.02 6.30 -25.73
C MET A 259 6.46 4.88 -25.82
N GLY A 260 5.25 4.70 -26.37
CA GLY A 260 4.55 3.42 -26.41
C GLY A 260 4.15 2.89 -25.02
N ILE A 261 3.98 3.79 -24.04
CA ILE A 261 3.62 3.47 -22.66
C ILE A 261 2.11 3.70 -22.49
N GLU A 262 1.37 2.67 -22.06
CA GLU A 262 -0.09 2.76 -21.90
C GLU A 262 -0.51 3.65 -20.72
N GLU A 263 0.29 3.70 -19.66
CA GLU A 263 0.01 4.48 -18.45
C GLU A 263 1.29 4.82 -17.66
N PRO A 264 1.28 5.89 -16.85
CA PRO A 264 2.40 6.21 -15.94
C PRO A 264 2.74 5.02 -15.02
N GLY A 265 4.03 4.76 -14.82
CA GLY A 265 4.50 3.72 -13.90
C GLY A 265 4.06 3.95 -12.45
N LEU A 266 3.88 5.22 -12.05
CA LEU A 266 3.33 5.59 -10.74
C LEU A 266 1.93 5.02 -10.52
N ASN A 267 1.08 4.96 -11.53
CA ASN A 267 -0.25 4.35 -11.43
C ASN A 267 -0.15 2.86 -11.09
N ARG A 268 0.84 2.17 -11.67
CA ARG A 268 1.12 0.76 -11.35
C ARG A 268 1.63 0.60 -9.92
N VAL A 269 2.49 1.50 -9.44
CA VAL A 269 2.96 1.51 -8.05
C VAL A 269 1.80 1.70 -7.08
N ILE A 270 0.91 2.66 -7.35
CA ILE A 270 -0.25 2.96 -6.50
C ILE A 270 -1.19 1.73 -6.44
N ARG A 271 -1.54 1.15 -7.61
CA ARG A 271 -2.39 -0.05 -7.65
C ARG A 271 -1.75 -1.25 -6.96
N SER A 272 -0.45 -1.50 -7.22
CA SER A 272 0.27 -2.59 -6.56
C SER A 272 0.31 -2.43 -5.04
N GLY A 273 0.46 -1.21 -4.54
CA GLY A 273 0.38 -0.91 -3.11
C GLY A 273 -1.03 -1.16 -2.54
N TYR A 274 -2.06 -0.88 -3.32
CA TYR A 274 -3.45 -1.11 -2.98
C TYR A 274 -3.75 -2.63 -2.87
N ASP A 275 -3.31 -3.38 -3.87
CA ASP A 275 -3.47 -4.85 -3.91
C ASP A 275 -2.65 -5.53 -2.80
N LEU A 276 -1.42 -5.05 -2.57
CA LEU A 276 -0.53 -5.55 -1.52
C LEU A 276 -1.15 -5.47 -0.12
N LEU A 277 -1.96 -4.44 0.12
CA LEU A 277 -2.69 -4.24 1.37
C LEU A 277 -4.05 -4.96 1.40
N ALA A 278 -4.33 -5.81 0.40
CA ALA A 278 -5.61 -6.50 0.24
C ALA A 278 -6.81 -5.54 0.36
N LEU A 279 -6.73 -4.40 -0.33
CA LEU A 279 -7.77 -3.39 -0.38
C LEU A 279 -8.65 -3.57 -1.60
N GLN A 280 -9.88 -3.07 -1.50
CA GLN A 280 -10.83 -2.99 -2.60
C GLN A 280 -11.68 -1.73 -2.48
N THR A 281 -12.34 -1.38 -3.59
CA THR A 281 -13.11 -0.15 -3.70
C THR A 281 -14.61 -0.45 -3.87
N TYR A 282 -15.45 0.20 -3.10
CA TYR A 282 -16.86 0.35 -3.40
C TYR A 282 -17.18 1.83 -3.69
N PHE A 283 -18.31 2.09 -4.31
CA PHE A 283 -18.72 3.43 -4.70
C PHE A 283 -20.02 3.84 -4.02
N THR A 284 -20.15 5.14 -3.78
CA THR A 284 -21.45 5.80 -3.56
C THR A 284 -21.70 6.74 -4.72
N ALA A 285 -22.87 6.67 -5.32
CA ALA A 285 -23.22 7.45 -6.49
C ALA A 285 -24.51 8.27 -6.24
N GLY A 286 -24.38 9.59 -6.28
CA GLY A 286 -25.47 10.52 -6.05
C GLY A 286 -25.23 11.86 -6.74
N VAL A 287 -26.29 12.67 -6.90
CA VAL A 287 -26.23 13.98 -7.56
C VAL A 287 -25.25 14.95 -6.90
N LYS A 288 -25.03 14.84 -5.61
CA LYS A 288 -24.05 15.69 -4.89
C LYS A 288 -22.63 15.26 -5.13
N GLU A 289 -22.39 13.95 -5.06
CA GLU A 289 -21.05 13.37 -5.27
C GLU A 289 -21.13 11.93 -5.78
N VAL A 290 -20.15 11.56 -6.57
CA VAL A 290 -19.75 10.19 -6.83
C VAL A 290 -18.41 10.00 -6.12
N ARG A 291 -18.32 8.99 -5.25
CA ARG A 291 -17.15 8.80 -4.42
C ARG A 291 -16.72 7.34 -4.33
N ALA A 292 -15.42 7.12 -4.43
CA ALA A 292 -14.78 5.85 -4.19
C ALA A 292 -14.38 5.72 -2.71
N TRP A 293 -14.58 4.55 -2.13
CA TRP A 293 -14.31 4.25 -0.73
C TRP A 293 -13.42 3.01 -0.61
N THR A 294 -12.34 3.12 0.14
CA THR A 294 -11.40 2.00 0.39
C THR A 294 -11.84 1.17 1.57
N ILE A 295 -11.90 -0.13 1.37
CA ILE A 295 -12.16 -1.13 2.41
C ILE A 295 -11.21 -2.31 2.25
N PRO A 296 -10.89 -3.06 3.34
CA PRO A 296 -10.21 -4.34 3.23
C PRO A 296 -11.09 -5.36 2.49
N ILE A 297 -10.47 -6.24 1.73
CA ILE A 297 -11.15 -7.41 1.15
C ILE A 297 -11.79 -8.22 2.28
N GLY A 298 -13.05 -8.63 2.11
CA GLY A 298 -13.81 -9.35 3.13
C GLY A 298 -14.56 -8.47 4.14
N ALA A 299 -14.52 -7.14 3.98
CA ALA A 299 -15.29 -6.23 4.82
C ALA A 299 -16.80 -6.43 4.64
N THR A 300 -17.54 -6.46 5.75
CA THR A 300 -19.00 -6.53 5.76
C THR A 300 -19.65 -5.19 5.43
N ALA A 301 -20.92 -5.20 5.04
CA ALA A 301 -21.66 -3.98 4.74
C ALA A 301 -21.67 -2.96 5.91
N PRO A 302 -21.87 -3.33 7.19
CA PRO A 302 -21.73 -2.39 8.31
C PRO A 302 -20.33 -1.80 8.44
N GLN A 303 -19.27 -2.62 8.32
CA GLN A 303 -17.88 -2.15 8.37
C GLN A 303 -17.57 -1.16 7.23
N SER A 304 -18.12 -1.43 6.04
CA SER A 304 -17.99 -0.55 4.87
C SER A 304 -18.75 0.77 5.08
N ALA A 305 -19.96 0.72 5.65
CA ALA A 305 -20.71 1.92 6.06
C ALA A 305 -19.94 2.75 7.10
N GLY A 306 -19.21 2.09 8.01
CA GLY A 306 -18.34 2.71 9.00
C GLY A 306 -17.20 3.54 8.42
N LYS A 307 -16.78 3.27 7.19
CA LYS A 307 -15.80 4.09 6.47
C LYS A 307 -16.34 5.48 6.10
N ILE A 308 -17.66 5.58 5.89
CA ILE A 308 -18.34 6.86 5.65
C ILE A 308 -18.43 7.62 6.98
N HIS A 309 -19.00 6.99 8.00
CA HIS A 309 -19.13 7.53 9.35
C HIS A 309 -19.40 6.41 10.36
N THR A 310 -18.84 6.51 11.57
CA THR A 310 -19.03 5.51 12.64
C THR A 310 -20.50 5.28 13.00
N ASP A 311 -21.34 6.31 12.89
CA ASP A 311 -22.77 6.19 13.17
C ASP A 311 -23.48 5.32 12.11
N PHE A 312 -22.99 5.31 10.87
CA PHE A 312 -23.54 4.44 9.81
C PHE A 312 -23.31 2.95 10.12
N GLU A 313 -22.16 2.63 10.71
CA GLU A 313 -21.89 1.26 11.18
C GLU A 313 -22.80 0.87 12.34
N LYS A 314 -22.88 1.73 13.36
CA LYS A 314 -23.69 1.47 14.56
C LYS A 314 -25.17 1.39 14.26
N GLY A 315 -25.67 2.31 13.45
CA GLY A 315 -27.08 2.42 13.04
C GLY A 315 -27.45 1.63 11.81
N PHE A 316 -26.56 0.76 11.28
CA PHE A 316 -26.79 0.04 10.02
C PHE A 316 -28.08 -0.76 10.03
N ILE A 317 -28.91 -0.55 8.99
CA ILE A 317 -30.18 -1.26 8.77
C ILE A 317 -30.00 -2.25 7.61
N ARG A 318 -29.59 -1.74 6.43
CA ARG A 318 -29.38 -2.52 5.21
C ARG A 318 -28.55 -1.75 4.21
N ALA A 319 -28.00 -2.43 3.21
CA ALA A 319 -27.36 -1.87 2.04
C ALA A 319 -28.23 -2.11 0.78
N GLU A 320 -28.38 -1.10 -0.04
CA GLU A 320 -28.96 -1.17 -1.37
C GLU A 320 -27.79 -1.22 -2.35
N VAL A 321 -27.62 -2.34 -3.06
CA VAL A 321 -26.40 -2.66 -3.81
C VAL A 321 -26.71 -2.92 -5.27
N VAL A 322 -25.92 -2.30 -6.16
CA VAL A 322 -25.87 -2.59 -7.60
C VAL A 322 -24.40 -2.84 -7.95
N GLY A 323 -24.08 -3.93 -8.64
CA GLY A 323 -22.72 -4.13 -9.14
C GLY A 323 -22.36 -3.08 -10.21
N TYR A 324 -21.09 -2.67 -10.28
CA TYR A 324 -20.62 -1.66 -11.24
C TYR A 324 -21.05 -1.97 -12.68
N ASN A 325 -20.84 -3.19 -13.17
CA ASN A 325 -21.21 -3.56 -14.53
C ASN A 325 -22.71 -3.41 -14.80
N ASP A 326 -23.55 -3.86 -13.87
CA ASP A 326 -25.00 -3.70 -13.97
C ASP A 326 -25.40 -2.20 -13.92
N PHE A 327 -24.71 -1.39 -13.10
CA PHE A 327 -24.97 0.05 -13.03
C PHE A 327 -24.68 0.76 -14.35
N ILE A 328 -23.58 0.38 -15.03
CA ILE A 328 -23.23 0.94 -16.34
C ILE A 328 -24.18 0.44 -17.42
N GLU A 329 -24.43 -0.89 -17.49
CA GLU A 329 -25.27 -1.52 -18.51
C GLU A 329 -26.70 -0.94 -18.50
N PHE A 330 -27.27 -0.75 -17.32
CA PHE A 330 -28.64 -0.25 -17.15
C PHE A 330 -28.74 1.28 -16.92
N SER A 331 -27.64 2.01 -17.18
CA SER A 331 -27.60 3.48 -17.09
C SER A 331 -28.03 4.04 -15.73
N GLY A 332 -27.59 3.39 -14.64
CA GLY A 332 -27.77 3.87 -13.28
C GLY A 332 -28.71 3.04 -12.41
N GLU A 333 -28.94 3.52 -11.21
CA GLU A 333 -29.70 2.80 -10.17
C GLU A 333 -31.14 2.46 -10.60
N SER A 334 -31.85 3.39 -11.26
CA SER A 334 -33.23 3.17 -11.68
C SER A 334 -33.33 2.06 -12.72
N GLY A 335 -32.47 2.10 -13.76
CA GLY A 335 -32.49 1.07 -14.79
C GLY A 335 -32.07 -0.30 -14.25
N ALA A 336 -31.08 -0.34 -13.37
CA ALA A 336 -30.68 -1.57 -12.69
C ALA A 336 -31.80 -2.15 -11.80
N LYS A 337 -32.61 -1.29 -11.17
CA LYS A 337 -33.78 -1.70 -10.39
C LYS A 337 -34.86 -2.29 -11.26
N ASP A 338 -35.18 -1.64 -12.39
CA ASP A 338 -36.17 -2.14 -13.35
C ASP A 338 -35.73 -3.48 -13.98
N ALA A 339 -34.43 -3.69 -14.15
CA ALA A 339 -33.84 -4.93 -14.63
C ALA A 339 -33.67 -6.03 -13.53
N GLY A 340 -34.08 -5.76 -12.28
CA GLY A 340 -33.98 -6.70 -11.18
C GLY A 340 -32.55 -6.94 -10.68
N LYS A 341 -31.61 -6.01 -10.98
CA LYS A 341 -30.19 -6.08 -10.57
C LYS A 341 -29.89 -5.34 -9.27
N TRP A 342 -30.85 -4.62 -8.75
CA TRP A 342 -30.77 -3.94 -7.48
C TRP A 342 -31.08 -4.91 -6.33
N ARG A 343 -30.19 -4.99 -5.36
CA ARG A 343 -30.26 -5.98 -4.27
C ARG A 343 -30.37 -5.28 -2.92
N LEU A 344 -31.11 -5.91 -2.01
CA LEU A 344 -31.17 -5.53 -0.60
C LEU A 344 -30.31 -6.50 0.20
N GLU A 345 -29.26 -5.99 0.82
CA GLU A 345 -28.29 -6.79 1.54
C GLU A 345 -28.28 -6.47 3.05
N GLY A 346 -28.10 -7.48 3.86
CA GLY A 346 -28.08 -7.40 5.32
C GLY A 346 -26.66 -7.20 5.90
N LYS A 347 -26.56 -7.40 7.22
CA LYS A 347 -25.32 -7.19 7.99
C LYS A 347 -24.18 -8.12 7.61
N ASP A 348 -24.51 -9.33 7.16
CA ASP A 348 -23.53 -10.38 6.83
C ASP A 348 -23.03 -10.29 5.38
N TYR A 349 -23.54 -9.33 4.60
CA TYR A 349 -23.10 -9.15 3.23
C TYR A 349 -21.64 -8.70 3.20
N ILE A 350 -20.82 -9.46 2.48
CA ILE A 350 -19.44 -9.11 2.17
C ILE A 350 -19.44 -8.23 0.92
N VAL A 351 -19.04 -6.98 1.08
CA VAL A 351 -18.96 -6.02 -0.01
C VAL A 351 -17.94 -6.49 -1.04
N LYS A 352 -18.32 -6.38 -2.32
CA LYS A 352 -17.46 -6.75 -3.45
C LYS A 352 -16.83 -5.51 -4.07
N ASP A 353 -15.65 -5.71 -4.69
CA ASP A 353 -15.02 -4.66 -5.46
C ASP A 353 -15.94 -4.18 -6.61
N GLY A 354 -16.11 -2.87 -6.72
CA GLY A 354 -16.99 -2.25 -7.70
C GLY A 354 -18.46 -2.17 -7.31
N ASP A 355 -18.87 -2.63 -6.12
CA ASP A 355 -20.26 -2.42 -5.69
C ASP A 355 -20.59 -0.92 -5.59
N VAL A 356 -21.72 -0.50 -6.14
CA VAL A 356 -22.31 0.83 -5.95
C VAL A 356 -23.39 0.71 -4.87
N ILE A 357 -23.18 1.40 -3.73
CA ILE A 357 -23.95 1.12 -2.51
C ILE A 357 -24.60 2.37 -1.96
N HIS A 358 -25.86 2.21 -1.55
CA HIS A 358 -26.55 3.18 -0.71
C HIS A 358 -26.88 2.54 0.64
N PHE A 359 -26.25 3.00 1.72
CA PHE A 359 -26.50 2.50 3.07
C PHE A 359 -27.72 3.16 3.69
N ARG A 360 -28.59 2.34 4.29
CA ARG A 360 -29.71 2.79 5.13
C ARG A 360 -29.34 2.56 6.58
N PHE A 361 -29.42 3.60 7.35
CA PHE A 361 -29.06 3.62 8.76
C PHE A 361 -30.05 4.46 9.56
N ASN A 362 -30.11 4.22 10.86
CA ASN A 362 -30.84 5.03 11.82
C ASN A 362 -29.94 5.39 12.98
N VAL A 363 -29.86 6.68 13.31
CA VAL A 363 -29.03 7.23 14.41
C VAL A 363 -29.91 7.64 15.55
#